data_5fd06da53c5d8d7165b6cf667b4a227d
#
_entry.id   5fd06da53c5d8d7165b6cf667b4a227d
#
_cell.length_a   1.000
_cell.length_b   1.000
_cell.length_c   1.000
_cell.angle_alpha   90.00
_cell.angle_beta   90.00
_cell.angle_gamma   90.00
#
_symmetry.space_group_name_H-M   'P 1'
#
loop_
_entity.id
_entity.type
_entity.pdbx_description
1 polymer ?
#
loop_
_entity_poly.entity_id
_entity_poly.type
_entity_poly.pdbx_seq_one_letter_code
_entity_poly.pdbx_strand_id
1 'polypeptide(L)'
;MKQKVAIIGSGIAGLSSAYFLQDKFDVTLFEKNDYLGGHANTREVKDNSGNTIPIDTGFIVYNELTYPNLTKFFDCLNVETVNSNMSFSFFNEESNFEYGGGSLSALLSLIHI
;
A
#
# COMPACT_ATOMS: atom_id res chain seq x y z
N MET A 1 21.31 10.46 -29.00
CA MET A 1 20.38 9.34 -28.79
C MET A 1 20.40 9.01 -27.29
N LYS A 2 19.23 8.84 -26.65
CA LYS A 2 19.18 8.37 -25.26
C LYS A 2 19.63 6.90 -25.21
N GLN A 3 20.36 6.54 -24.14
CA GLN A 3 20.72 5.15 -23.87
C GLN A 3 19.45 4.37 -23.50
N LYS A 4 19.32 3.12 -23.99
CA LYS A 4 18.18 2.25 -23.70
C LYS A 4 18.37 1.56 -22.36
N VAL A 5 17.30 1.53 -21.55
CA VAL A 5 17.24 0.87 -20.25
C VAL A 5 15.99 -0.03 -20.20
N ALA A 6 16.18 -1.29 -19.84
CA ALA A 6 15.11 -2.22 -19.57
C ALA A 6 14.89 -2.33 -18.06
N ILE A 7 13.66 -2.18 -17.61
CA ILE A 7 13.23 -2.37 -16.21
C ILE A 7 12.32 -3.58 -16.16
N ILE A 8 12.60 -4.51 -15.26
CA ILE A 8 11.84 -5.75 -15.11
C ILE A 8 11.00 -5.67 -13.84
N GLY A 9 9.68 -5.76 -14.01
CA GLY A 9 8.68 -5.69 -12.97
C GLY A 9 8.15 -4.27 -12.75
N SER A 10 6.83 -4.17 -12.57
CA SER A 10 6.09 -2.93 -12.37
C SER A 10 5.63 -2.70 -10.92
N GLY A 11 6.32 -3.30 -9.96
CA GLY A 11 6.16 -2.94 -8.56
C GLY A 11 6.73 -1.54 -8.27
N ILE A 12 6.63 -1.07 -7.02
CA ILE A 12 7.07 0.28 -6.63
C ILE A 12 8.51 0.59 -7.05
N ALA A 13 9.43 -0.37 -6.94
CA ALA A 13 10.83 -0.19 -7.35
C ALA A 13 10.99 0.03 -8.86
N GLY A 14 10.27 -0.77 -9.68
CA GLY A 14 10.32 -0.64 -11.14
C GLY A 14 9.65 0.65 -11.62
N LEU A 15 8.47 0.97 -11.10
CA LEU A 15 7.73 2.18 -11.47
C LEU A 15 8.48 3.45 -11.06
N SER A 16 9.01 3.52 -9.84
CA SER A 16 9.81 4.68 -9.40
C SER A 16 11.10 4.82 -10.20
N SER A 17 11.78 3.71 -10.51
CA SER A 17 12.97 3.73 -11.36
C SER A 17 12.65 4.26 -12.77
N ALA A 18 11.54 3.80 -13.37
CA ALA A 18 11.08 4.28 -14.66
C ALA A 18 10.78 5.78 -14.61
N TYR A 19 10.09 6.25 -13.59
CA TYR A 19 9.77 7.66 -13.40
C TYR A 19 11.00 8.55 -13.34
N PHE A 20 12.01 8.18 -12.55
CA PHE A 20 13.21 9.01 -12.40
C PHE A 20 14.21 8.89 -13.58
N LEU A 21 14.13 7.84 -14.38
CA LEU A 21 15.04 7.62 -15.49
C LEU A 21 14.52 8.13 -16.84
N GLN A 22 13.19 8.27 -17.02
CA GLN A 22 12.56 8.56 -18.31
C GLN A 22 13.07 9.84 -19.01
N ASP A 23 13.50 10.85 -18.24
CA ASP A 23 14.00 12.09 -18.82
C ASP A 23 15.37 11.93 -19.50
N LYS A 24 16.22 11.04 -18.97
CA LYS A 24 17.59 10.84 -19.41
C LYS A 24 17.79 9.62 -20.31
N PHE A 25 16.93 8.62 -20.17
CA PHE A 25 17.04 7.33 -20.84
C PHE A 25 15.78 7.02 -21.67
N ASP A 26 15.94 6.11 -22.63
CA ASP A 26 14.86 5.46 -23.37
C ASP A 26 14.46 4.21 -22.57
N VAL A 27 13.43 4.34 -21.72
CA VAL A 27 13.06 3.33 -20.73
C VAL A 27 11.98 2.41 -21.28
N THR A 28 12.20 1.11 -21.20
CA THR A 28 11.19 0.08 -21.45
C THR A 28 10.93 -0.71 -20.18
N LEU A 29 9.69 -0.71 -19.72
CA LEU A 29 9.23 -1.48 -18.55
C LEU A 29 8.60 -2.79 -19.03
N PHE A 30 9.05 -3.90 -18.46
CA PHE A 30 8.52 -5.25 -18.71
C PHE A 30 7.79 -5.75 -17.48
N GLU A 31 6.54 -6.15 -17.63
CA GLU A 31 5.70 -6.73 -16.57
C GLU A 31 5.19 -8.10 -17.03
N LYS A 32 5.17 -9.07 -16.12
CA LYS A 32 4.70 -10.42 -16.38
C LYS A 32 3.18 -10.52 -16.33
N ASN A 33 2.57 -9.75 -15.41
CA ASN A 33 1.12 -9.75 -15.18
C ASN A 33 0.43 -8.79 -16.16
N ASP A 34 -0.87 -8.89 -16.22
CA ASP A 34 -1.75 -7.99 -16.98
C ASP A 34 -2.13 -6.70 -16.22
N TYR A 35 -1.57 -6.49 -15.04
CA TYR A 35 -1.75 -5.31 -14.20
C TYR A 35 -0.41 -4.76 -13.69
N LEU A 36 -0.38 -3.46 -13.36
CA LEU A 36 0.77 -2.77 -12.80
C LEU A 36 0.62 -2.61 -11.28
N GLY A 37 1.73 -2.32 -10.58
CA GLY A 37 1.72 -2.01 -9.14
C GLY A 37 2.33 -3.09 -8.25
N GLY A 38 2.43 -4.33 -8.74
CA GLY A 38 3.03 -5.43 -7.98
C GLY A 38 2.23 -5.74 -6.71
N HIS A 39 2.84 -5.49 -5.53
CA HIS A 39 2.18 -5.70 -4.24
C HIS A 39 1.10 -4.65 -3.94
N ALA A 40 1.26 -3.42 -4.41
CA ALA A 40 0.20 -2.41 -4.36
C ALA A 40 -0.91 -2.80 -5.35
N ASN A 41 -2.13 -2.99 -4.85
CA ASN A 41 -3.21 -3.53 -5.66
C ASN A 41 -4.56 -3.01 -5.18
N THR A 42 -5.15 -2.12 -5.98
CA THR A 42 -6.48 -1.56 -5.75
C THR A 42 -7.50 -2.34 -6.59
N ARG A 43 -8.59 -2.75 -5.99
CA ARG A 43 -9.70 -3.44 -6.64
C ARG A 43 -10.94 -2.56 -6.63
N GLU A 44 -11.62 -2.49 -7.75
CA GLU A 44 -12.91 -1.82 -7.85
C GLU A 44 -14.04 -2.78 -7.48
N VAL A 45 -14.86 -2.37 -6.51
CA VAL A 45 -16.04 -3.11 -6.06
C VAL A 45 -17.26 -2.23 -6.24
N LYS A 46 -18.38 -2.81 -6.64
CA LYS A 46 -19.66 -2.10 -6.70
C LYS A 46 -20.40 -2.23 -5.38
N ASP A 47 -20.89 -1.10 -4.86
CA ASP A 47 -21.81 -1.09 -3.73
C ASP A 47 -23.24 -1.52 -4.15
N ASN A 48 -24.14 -1.63 -3.17
CA ASN A 48 -25.53 -2.00 -3.42
C ASN A 48 -26.31 -0.96 -4.26
N SER A 49 -25.78 0.25 -4.40
CA SER A 49 -26.34 1.34 -5.21
C SER A 49 -25.74 1.40 -6.62
N GLY A 50 -24.75 0.53 -6.91
CA GLY A 50 -24.05 0.47 -8.20
C GLY A 50 -22.88 1.43 -8.34
N ASN A 51 -22.49 2.17 -7.28
CA ASN A 51 -21.32 3.02 -7.30
C ASN A 51 -20.05 2.18 -7.24
N THR A 52 -19.02 2.59 -7.98
CA THR A 52 -17.70 1.95 -7.93
C THR A 52 -16.90 2.52 -6.76
N ILE A 53 -16.45 1.63 -5.88
CA ILE A 53 -15.61 1.95 -4.72
C ILE A 53 -14.24 1.31 -4.93
N PRO A 54 -13.13 2.08 -4.97
CA PRO A 54 -11.79 1.53 -4.99
C PRO A 54 -11.43 1.02 -3.58
N ILE A 55 -10.93 -0.20 -3.51
CA ILE A 55 -10.49 -0.86 -2.26
C ILE A 55 -9.05 -1.29 -2.42
N ASP A 56 -8.17 -0.77 -1.59
CA ASP A 56 -6.79 -1.19 -1.54
C ASP A 56 -6.68 -2.54 -0.83
N THR A 57 -6.14 -3.54 -1.55
CA THR A 57 -5.98 -4.91 -1.06
C THR A 57 -4.52 -5.27 -0.78
N GLY A 58 -3.59 -4.40 -1.13
CA GLY A 58 -2.15 -4.58 -0.88
C GLY A 58 -1.47 -3.24 -0.61
N PHE A 59 -0.59 -3.20 0.38
CA PHE A 59 0.11 -1.99 0.86
C PHE A 59 -0.84 -0.84 1.19
N ILE A 60 -1.82 -1.13 2.04
CA ILE A 60 -2.94 -0.23 2.36
C ILE A 60 -2.58 0.93 3.30
N VAL A 61 -1.45 0.85 4.01
CA VAL A 61 -0.98 1.90 4.94
C VAL A 61 0.54 2.03 4.90
N TYR A 62 1.03 3.22 5.20
CA TYR A 62 2.45 3.50 5.39
C TYR A 62 2.62 4.52 6.52
N ASN A 63 3.86 4.72 6.96
CA ASN A 63 4.22 5.68 7.99
C ASN A 63 5.25 6.66 7.42
N GLU A 64 4.96 7.94 7.45
CA GLU A 64 5.80 8.99 6.86
C GLU A 64 7.22 9.01 7.45
N LEU A 65 7.36 8.72 8.75
CA LEU A 65 8.64 8.71 9.44
C LEU A 65 9.55 7.58 8.94
N THR A 66 8.98 6.40 8.69
CA THR A 66 9.74 5.19 8.31
C THR A 66 9.87 5.03 6.80
N TYR A 67 9.07 5.76 6.01
CA TYR A 67 9.07 5.73 4.54
C TYR A 67 9.34 7.12 3.92
N PRO A 68 10.42 7.84 4.30
CA PRO A 68 10.62 9.23 3.87
C PRO A 68 10.79 9.40 2.35
N ASN A 69 11.31 8.39 1.66
CA ASN A 69 11.46 8.43 0.21
C ASN A 69 10.12 8.20 -0.51
N LEU A 70 9.26 7.35 0.05
CA LEU A 70 7.92 7.12 -0.48
C LEU A 70 7.06 8.37 -0.32
N THR A 71 7.10 9.02 0.85
CA THR A 71 6.42 10.29 1.12
C THR A 71 6.81 11.34 0.08
N LYS A 72 8.11 11.56 -0.12
CA LYS A 72 8.61 12.49 -1.15
C LYS A 72 8.16 12.11 -2.56
N PHE A 73 8.08 10.83 -2.87
CA PHE A 73 7.65 10.37 -4.18
C PHE A 73 6.15 10.62 -4.37
N PHE A 74 5.33 10.43 -3.37
CA PHE A 74 3.91 10.77 -3.38
C PHE A 74 3.70 12.28 -3.55
N ASP A 75 4.48 13.10 -2.86
CA ASP A 75 4.48 14.57 -3.04
C ASP A 75 4.81 14.96 -4.49
N CYS A 76 5.85 14.35 -5.10
CA CYS A 76 6.20 14.59 -6.49
C CYS A 76 5.09 14.21 -7.49
N LEU A 77 4.29 13.22 -7.16
CA LEU A 77 3.20 12.72 -8.00
C LEU A 77 1.84 13.36 -7.66
N ASN A 78 1.77 14.21 -6.62
CA ASN A 78 0.54 14.75 -6.05
C ASN A 78 -0.47 13.65 -5.68
N VAL A 79 0.01 12.55 -5.08
CA VAL A 79 -0.85 11.47 -4.58
C VAL A 79 -1.51 11.92 -3.29
N GLU A 80 -2.83 11.95 -3.27
CA GLU A 80 -3.60 12.25 -2.08
C GLU A 80 -3.54 11.07 -1.10
N THR A 81 -3.30 11.38 0.18
CA THR A 81 -3.25 10.40 1.26
C THR A 81 -4.15 10.86 2.40
N VAL A 82 -4.67 9.90 3.16
CA VAL A 82 -5.54 10.18 4.31
C VAL A 82 -4.97 9.55 5.58
N ASN A 83 -5.17 10.22 6.71
CA ASN A 83 -4.79 9.64 7.99
C ASN A 83 -5.61 8.39 8.25
N SER A 84 -4.94 7.28 8.58
CA SER A 84 -5.59 6.04 8.97
C SER A 84 -5.39 5.78 10.47
N ASN A 85 -6.34 5.07 11.07
CA ASN A 85 -6.19 4.55 12.42
C ASN A 85 -6.04 3.03 12.31
N MET A 86 -4.80 2.55 12.46
CA MET A 86 -4.49 1.14 12.38
C MET A 86 -4.38 0.56 13.79
N SER A 87 -5.20 -0.45 14.09
CA SER A 87 -5.12 -1.22 15.32
C SER A 87 -4.66 -2.64 15.04
N PHE A 88 -4.08 -3.27 16.05
CA PHE A 88 -3.73 -4.69 16.04
C PHE A 88 -4.63 -5.41 17.03
N SER A 89 -5.15 -6.56 16.62
CA SER A 89 -5.89 -7.46 17.52
C SER A 89 -5.39 -8.89 17.35
N PHE A 90 -5.47 -9.64 18.43
CA PHE A 90 -5.14 -11.05 18.48
C PHE A 90 -6.30 -11.81 19.16
N PHE A 91 -6.67 -12.93 18.59
CA PHE A 91 -7.66 -13.85 19.15
C PHE A 91 -7.17 -15.29 19.04
N ASN A 92 -7.29 -16.04 20.12
CA ASN A 92 -6.98 -17.46 20.18
C ASN A 92 -8.26 -18.23 20.58
N GLU A 93 -8.75 -19.05 19.66
CA GLU A 93 -10.00 -19.81 19.83
C GLU A 93 -9.90 -20.86 20.96
N GLU A 94 -8.74 -21.51 21.14
CA GLU A 94 -8.59 -22.59 22.13
C GLU A 94 -8.66 -22.06 23.57
N SER A 95 -8.09 -20.90 23.82
CA SER A 95 -8.06 -20.27 25.16
C SER A 95 -9.14 -19.21 25.34
N ASN A 96 -9.92 -18.91 24.30
CA ASN A 96 -10.86 -17.79 24.24
C ASN A 96 -10.23 -16.46 24.68
N PHE A 97 -8.93 -16.30 24.33
CA PHE A 97 -8.15 -15.15 24.72
C PHE A 97 -8.10 -14.16 23.57
N GLU A 98 -8.45 -12.91 23.83
CA GLU A 98 -8.32 -11.82 22.85
C GLU A 98 -7.72 -10.57 23.47
N TYR A 99 -7.03 -9.79 22.67
CA TYR A 99 -6.61 -8.44 23.03
C TYR A 99 -6.52 -7.53 21.81
N GLY A 100 -6.68 -6.23 22.03
CA GLY A 100 -6.55 -5.20 21.00
C GLY A 100 -5.57 -4.12 21.41
N GLY A 101 -4.72 -3.68 20.47
CA GLY A 101 -3.69 -2.65 20.70
C GLY A 101 -4.19 -1.21 20.54
N GLY A 102 -5.49 -1.00 20.27
CA GLY A 102 -6.03 0.32 19.96
C GLY A 102 -6.23 1.27 21.15
N SER A 103 -6.31 0.75 22.37
CA SER A 103 -6.46 1.54 23.61
C SER A 103 -6.09 0.74 24.84
N LEU A 104 -5.81 1.43 25.95
CA LEU A 104 -5.60 0.76 27.25
C LEU A 104 -6.85 -0.02 27.71
N SER A 105 -8.05 0.46 27.40
CA SER A 105 -9.28 -0.26 27.70
C SER A 105 -9.43 -1.53 26.87
N ALA A 106 -9.03 -1.52 25.60
CA ALA A 106 -9.01 -2.72 24.76
C ALA A 106 -7.96 -3.74 25.22
N LEU A 107 -6.81 -3.26 25.72
CA LEU A 107 -5.77 -4.11 26.31
C LEU A 107 -6.20 -4.71 27.66
N LEU A 108 -7.01 -3.97 28.44
CA LEU A 108 -7.51 -4.36 29.75
C LEU A 108 -8.90 -5.04 29.72
N SER A 109 -9.57 -5.09 28.58
CA SER A 109 -10.88 -5.74 28.43
C SER A 109 -10.86 -7.25 28.72
N LEU A 110 -9.67 -7.83 28.76
CA LEU A 110 -9.41 -9.21 29.22
C LEU A 110 -9.72 -9.46 30.69
N ILE A 111 -10.02 -8.42 31.48
CA ILE A 111 -10.24 -8.55 32.93
C ILE A 111 -11.72 -8.84 33.25
N HIS A 112 -12.57 -8.91 32.22
CA HIS A 112 -14.02 -9.10 32.37
C HIS A 112 -14.57 -10.39 31.71
N ILE A 113 -13.79 -11.46 31.75
CA ILE A 113 -14.30 -12.81 31.49
C ILE A 113 -14.30 -13.60 32.81
#